data_207b485ff4ab90f2f116788decd09a9d
#
_entry.id   207b485ff4ab90f2f116788decd09a9d
#
_cell.length_a   1.000
_cell.length_b   1.000
_cell.length_c   1.000
_cell.angle_alpha   90.00
_cell.angle_beta   90.00
_cell.angle_gamma   90.00
#
_symmetry.space_group_name_H-M   'P 1'
#
loop_
_entity.id
_entity.type
_entity.pdbx_description
1 polymer ?
#
loop_
_entity_poly.entity_id
_entity_poly.type
_entity_poly.pdbx_seq_one_letter_code
_entity_poly.pdbx_strand_id
1 'polypeptide(L)'
;MNIFAIDPNPCIAAKHLCDQHVVKMILESSQILSSAAIRWGVKESDMPLTKAGTPARGGYHHHPSTKWAGNNRSNYYWVTQHMFRLCIEYTERFGKHHFCESQMGTLYDLAGAIPEGELEEFSVAISPDAKCRSEDKNFSCLDPVEQYRSYYRHDKTFGRWKKNKPEWLTVY
;
A
#
# COMPACT_ATOMS: atom_id res chain seq x y z
N MET A 1 -2.16 -3.93 8.34
CA MET A 1 -1.85 -2.80 7.43
C MET A 1 -0.52 -3.06 6.75
N ASN A 2 -0.38 -2.71 5.48
CA ASN A 2 0.86 -2.91 4.72
C ASN A 2 0.81 -2.07 3.43
N ILE A 3 1.94 -1.94 2.72
CA ILE A 3 1.99 -1.37 1.37
C ILE A 3 2.31 -2.44 0.31
N PHE A 4 2.83 -3.60 0.73
CA PHE A 4 3.27 -4.69 -0.16
C PHE A 4 4.05 -4.18 -1.37
N ALA A 5 5.17 -3.51 -1.13
CA ALA A 5 6.05 -3.00 -2.17
C ALA A 5 6.79 -4.16 -2.88
N ILE A 6 6.04 -4.98 -3.63
CA ILE A 6 6.56 -6.14 -4.40
C ILE A 6 7.18 -5.76 -5.73
N ASP A 7 7.23 -4.47 -6.03
CA ASP A 7 7.93 -3.86 -7.15
C ASP A 7 8.27 -2.40 -6.80
N PRO A 8 9.42 -1.86 -7.24
CA PRO A 8 9.73 -0.45 -7.02
C PRO A 8 8.72 0.49 -7.69
N ASN A 9 8.14 0.09 -8.82
CA ASN A 9 7.10 0.83 -9.51
C ASN A 9 5.74 0.58 -8.83
N PRO A 10 5.07 1.61 -8.28
CA PRO A 10 3.82 1.45 -7.55
C PRO A 10 2.68 0.85 -8.39
N CYS A 11 2.66 1.14 -9.69
CA CYS A 11 1.64 0.60 -10.57
C CYS A 11 1.86 -0.89 -10.86
N ILE A 12 3.11 -1.32 -10.99
CA ILE A 12 3.47 -2.74 -11.17
C ILE A 12 3.20 -3.50 -9.86
N ALA A 13 3.62 -2.93 -8.73
CA ALA A 13 3.33 -3.51 -7.40
C ALA A 13 1.84 -3.76 -7.22
N ALA A 14 0.99 -2.75 -7.44
CA ALA A 14 -0.46 -2.87 -7.33
C ALA A 14 -1.04 -3.93 -8.27
N LYS A 15 -0.59 -3.93 -9.54
CA LYS A 15 -1.03 -4.88 -10.57
C LYS A 15 -0.76 -6.33 -10.20
N HIS A 16 0.32 -6.59 -9.50
CA HIS A 16 0.77 -7.93 -9.12
C HIS A 16 0.19 -8.44 -7.78
N LEU A 17 -0.54 -7.61 -7.02
CA LEU A 17 -1.19 -8.07 -5.80
C LEU A 17 -2.26 -9.13 -6.09
N CYS A 18 -2.42 -10.10 -5.18
CA CYS A 18 -3.50 -11.07 -5.26
C CYS A 18 -4.87 -10.40 -5.06
N ASP A 19 -5.94 -11.06 -5.52
CA ASP A 19 -7.31 -10.53 -5.50
C ASP A 19 -7.74 -10.08 -4.10
N GLN A 20 -7.38 -10.84 -3.06
CA GLN A 20 -7.69 -10.51 -1.68
C GLN A 20 -7.02 -9.21 -1.23
N HIS A 21 -5.77 -8.98 -1.68
CA HIS A 21 -5.05 -7.75 -1.35
C HIS A 21 -5.51 -6.57 -2.20
N VAL A 22 -5.85 -6.76 -3.46
CA VAL A 22 -6.45 -5.68 -4.28
C VAL A 22 -7.69 -5.10 -3.57
N VAL A 23 -8.57 -5.95 -3.05
CA VAL A 23 -9.76 -5.49 -2.32
C VAL A 23 -9.41 -4.74 -1.03
N LYS A 24 -8.50 -5.28 -0.24
CA LYS A 24 -8.19 -4.80 1.10
C LYS A 24 -7.30 -3.55 1.10
N MET A 25 -6.29 -3.55 0.20
CA MET A 25 -5.24 -2.53 0.25
C MET A 25 -5.70 -1.15 -0.21
N ILE A 26 -6.79 -1.02 -0.96
CA ILE A 26 -7.37 0.28 -1.30
C ILE A 26 -7.79 1.03 -0.02
N LEU A 27 -8.52 0.37 0.87
CA LEU A 27 -8.92 0.97 2.14
C LEU A 27 -7.70 1.25 3.04
N GLU A 28 -6.77 0.31 3.14
CA GLU A 28 -5.57 0.50 3.96
C GLU A 28 -4.69 1.64 3.43
N SER A 29 -4.55 1.80 2.11
CA SER A 29 -3.84 2.93 1.51
C SER A 29 -4.52 4.26 1.83
N SER A 30 -5.85 4.34 1.73
CA SER A 30 -6.60 5.54 2.14
C SER A 30 -6.34 5.88 3.62
N GLN A 31 -6.32 4.89 4.51
CA GLN A 31 -6.03 5.09 5.93
C GLN A 31 -4.58 5.54 6.16
N ILE A 32 -3.60 4.97 5.45
CA ILE A 32 -2.19 5.35 5.51
C ILE A 32 -2.02 6.82 5.09
N LEU A 33 -2.56 7.18 3.93
CA LEU A 33 -2.46 8.54 3.38
C LEU A 33 -3.14 9.56 4.28
N SER A 34 -4.34 9.25 4.78
CA SER A 34 -5.04 10.11 5.74
C SER A 34 -4.24 10.32 7.02
N SER A 35 -3.67 9.26 7.58
CA SER A 35 -2.84 9.36 8.80
C SER A 35 -1.56 10.15 8.56
N ALA A 36 -0.94 9.99 7.39
CA ALA A 36 0.24 10.78 7.01
C ALA A 36 -0.10 12.28 6.91
N ALA A 37 -1.22 12.64 6.27
CA ALA A 37 -1.68 14.02 6.17
C ALA A 37 -1.99 14.64 7.55
N ILE A 38 -2.69 13.91 8.42
CA ILE A 38 -2.99 14.34 9.79
C ILE A 38 -1.69 14.60 10.59
N ARG A 39 -0.67 13.76 10.43
CA ARG A 39 0.65 13.97 11.07
C ARG A 39 1.25 15.33 10.73
N TRP A 40 0.97 15.86 9.56
CA TRP A 40 1.46 17.16 9.08
C TRP A 40 0.46 18.30 9.24
N GLY A 41 -0.55 18.09 10.09
CA GLY A 41 -1.45 19.14 10.54
C GLY A 41 -2.60 19.46 9.58
N VAL A 42 -2.90 18.57 8.63
CA VAL A 42 -4.10 18.72 7.79
C VAL A 42 -5.34 18.70 8.68
N LYS A 43 -6.21 19.70 8.50
CA LYS A 43 -7.42 19.84 9.29
C LYS A 43 -8.46 18.79 8.93
N GLU A 44 -9.31 18.43 9.90
CA GLU A 44 -10.41 17.49 9.70
C GLU A 44 -11.35 17.91 8.55
N SER A 45 -11.58 19.20 8.38
CA SER A 45 -12.40 19.76 7.28
C SER A 45 -11.87 19.46 5.87
N ASP A 46 -10.57 19.26 5.74
CA ASP A 46 -9.88 19.07 4.46
C ASP A 46 -9.67 17.60 4.13
N MET A 47 -10.04 16.71 5.06
CA MET A 47 -9.91 15.26 4.90
C MET A 47 -11.01 14.70 3.98
N PRO A 48 -10.71 13.62 3.21
CA PRO A 48 -11.73 12.97 2.42
C PRO A 48 -12.83 12.38 3.31
N LEU A 49 -14.05 12.30 2.78
CA LEU A 49 -15.17 11.72 3.52
C LEU A 49 -15.11 10.18 3.51
N THR A 50 -15.44 9.59 4.63
CA THR A 50 -15.70 8.16 4.77
C THR A 50 -17.03 7.77 4.14
N LYS A 51 -17.31 6.46 4.04
CA LYS A 51 -18.61 5.97 3.57
C LYS A 51 -19.78 6.43 4.45
N ALA A 52 -19.52 6.77 5.72
CA ALA A 52 -20.51 7.32 6.64
C ALA A 52 -20.70 8.85 6.51
N GLY A 53 -20.00 9.51 5.57
CA GLY A 53 -20.08 10.96 5.38
C GLY A 53 -19.30 11.77 6.41
N THR A 54 -18.47 11.13 7.22
CA THR A 54 -17.60 11.82 8.19
C THR A 54 -16.17 11.96 7.65
N PRO A 55 -15.42 12.99 8.06
CA PRO A 55 -14.01 13.11 7.68
C PRO A 55 -13.18 11.87 8.06
N ALA A 56 -12.29 11.46 7.18
CA ALA A 56 -11.39 10.34 7.45
C ALA A 56 -10.39 10.70 8.55
N ARG A 57 -10.27 9.85 9.56
CA ARG A 57 -9.34 10.03 10.69
C ARG A 57 -8.07 9.16 10.56
N GLY A 58 -7.90 8.52 9.40
CA GLY A 58 -6.80 7.60 9.18
C GLY A 58 -6.92 6.33 10.03
N GLY A 59 -5.80 5.78 10.39
CA GLY A 59 -5.66 4.61 11.24
C GLY A 59 -4.22 4.16 11.35
N TYR A 60 -3.90 3.48 12.43
CA TYR A 60 -2.56 2.89 12.62
C TYR A 60 -1.41 3.91 12.48
N HIS A 61 -1.54 5.08 13.11
CA HIS A 61 -0.59 6.21 13.01
C HIS A 61 0.87 5.83 13.28
N HIS A 62 1.11 4.83 14.12
CA HIS A 62 2.46 4.37 14.49
C HIS A 62 2.97 3.20 13.66
N HIS A 63 2.17 2.69 12.71
CA HIS A 63 2.58 1.57 11.86
C HIS A 63 3.76 1.96 10.96
N PRO A 64 4.76 1.07 10.73
CA PRO A 64 5.92 1.38 9.89
C PRO A 64 5.55 1.94 8.51
N SER A 65 4.62 1.31 7.81
CA SER A 65 4.17 1.78 6.48
C SER A 65 3.52 3.16 6.53
N THR A 66 2.78 3.49 7.62
CA THR A 66 2.15 4.81 7.79
C THR A 66 3.20 5.88 8.06
N LYS A 67 4.18 5.58 8.92
CA LYS A 67 5.31 6.48 9.18
C LYS A 67 6.10 6.75 7.91
N TRP A 68 6.46 5.69 7.18
CA TRP A 68 7.21 5.76 5.92
C TRP A 68 6.46 6.64 4.89
N ALA A 69 5.17 6.40 4.66
CA ALA A 69 4.37 7.18 3.71
C ALA A 69 4.33 8.68 4.06
N GLY A 70 4.38 9.03 5.36
CA GLY A 70 4.36 10.40 5.84
C GLY A 70 5.74 11.03 6.05
N ASN A 71 6.85 10.35 5.76
CA ASN A 71 8.17 10.92 5.95
C ASN A 71 8.48 12.03 4.94
N ASN A 72 8.10 11.84 3.68
CA ASN A 72 8.29 12.81 2.63
C ASN A 72 7.24 12.64 1.51
N ARG A 73 7.19 13.64 0.62
CA ARG A 73 6.20 13.71 -0.46
C ARG A 73 6.37 12.60 -1.51
N SER A 74 7.58 12.16 -1.78
CA SER A 74 7.84 11.08 -2.75
C SER A 74 7.30 9.73 -2.26
N ASN A 75 7.47 9.42 -0.96
CA ASN A 75 6.87 8.24 -0.34
C ASN A 75 5.34 8.31 -0.37
N TYR A 76 4.78 9.48 -0.07
CA TYR A 76 3.34 9.72 -0.11
C TYR A 76 2.77 9.50 -1.52
N TYR A 77 3.41 10.06 -2.55
CA TYR A 77 3.02 9.87 -3.94
C TYR A 77 3.14 8.43 -4.39
N TRP A 78 4.14 7.68 -3.92
CA TRP A 78 4.24 6.26 -4.23
C TRP A 78 2.98 5.51 -3.75
N VAL A 79 2.53 5.74 -2.51
CA VAL A 79 1.31 5.11 -1.97
C VAL A 79 0.06 5.58 -2.73
N THR A 80 0.00 6.86 -3.11
CA THR A 80 -1.13 7.42 -3.87
C THR A 80 -1.23 6.77 -5.26
N GLN A 81 -0.12 6.63 -5.99
CA GLN A 81 -0.09 5.96 -7.29
C GLN A 81 -0.42 4.47 -7.17
N HIS A 82 0.09 3.82 -6.13
CA HIS A 82 -0.24 2.43 -5.83
C HIS A 82 -1.74 2.25 -5.59
N MET A 83 -2.35 3.09 -4.76
CA MET A 83 -3.79 3.08 -4.50
C MET A 83 -4.62 3.34 -5.76
N PHE A 84 -4.20 4.30 -6.59
CA PHE A 84 -4.85 4.58 -7.86
C PHE A 84 -4.87 3.34 -8.78
N ARG A 85 -3.73 2.68 -8.93
CA ARG A 85 -3.67 1.45 -9.74
C ARG A 85 -4.49 0.33 -9.11
N LEU A 86 -4.54 0.20 -7.79
CA LEU A 86 -5.40 -0.77 -7.11
C LEU A 86 -6.89 -0.54 -7.40
N CYS A 87 -7.35 0.71 -7.48
CA CYS A 87 -8.73 1.02 -7.86
C CYS A 87 -9.03 0.54 -9.29
N ILE A 88 -8.09 0.74 -10.22
CA ILE A 88 -8.19 0.23 -11.60
C ILE A 88 -8.25 -1.31 -11.60
N GLU A 89 -7.33 -1.98 -10.90
CA GLU A 89 -7.31 -3.45 -10.78
C GLU A 89 -8.62 -3.98 -10.17
N TYR A 90 -9.15 -3.27 -9.15
CA TYR A 90 -10.44 -3.64 -8.54
C TYR A 90 -11.58 -3.59 -9.56
N THR A 91 -11.67 -2.52 -10.34
CA THR A 91 -12.69 -2.38 -11.38
C THR A 91 -12.54 -3.42 -12.49
N GLU A 92 -11.31 -3.64 -12.97
CA GLU A 92 -11.01 -4.63 -14.02
C GLU A 92 -11.28 -6.08 -13.57
N ARG A 93 -11.04 -6.40 -12.30
CA ARG A 93 -11.19 -7.77 -11.77
C ARG A 93 -12.60 -8.08 -11.29
N PHE A 94 -13.33 -7.07 -10.77
CA PHE A 94 -14.59 -7.28 -10.06
C PHE A 94 -15.79 -6.57 -10.70
N GLY A 95 -15.57 -5.72 -11.73
CA GLY A 95 -16.64 -5.04 -12.47
C GLY A 95 -17.38 -3.97 -11.68
N LYS A 96 -16.77 -3.40 -10.65
CA LYS A 96 -17.36 -2.36 -9.78
C LYS A 96 -16.29 -1.44 -9.22
N HIS A 97 -16.69 -0.24 -8.80
CA HIS A 97 -15.80 0.75 -8.20
C HIS A 97 -15.70 0.56 -6.68
N HIS A 98 -14.50 0.72 -6.14
CA HIS A 98 -14.29 0.73 -4.71
C HIS A 98 -14.64 2.10 -4.13
N PHE A 99 -15.31 2.15 -2.96
CA PHE A 99 -15.73 3.43 -2.36
C PHE A 99 -14.57 4.43 -2.22
N CYS A 100 -13.41 3.99 -1.75
CA CYS A 100 -12.25 4.86 -1.55
C CYS A 100 -11.68 5.46 -2.86
N GLU A 101 -12.13 5.01 -4.03
CA GLU A 101 -11.77 5.65 -5.31
C GLU A 101 -12.24 7.11 -5.34
N SER A 102 -13.40 7.43 -4.76
CA SER A 102 -13.90 8.81 -4.64
C SER A 102 -13.04 9.71 -3.77
N GLN A 103 -12.17 9.14 -2.95
CA GLN A 103 -11.26 9.88 -2.06
C GLN A 103 -9.95 10.29 -2.73
N MET A 104 -9.65 9.73 -3.91
CA MET A 104 -8.34 9.84 -4.57
C MET A 104 -7.93 11.27 -4.85
N GLY A 105 -8.85 12.12 -5.36
CA GLY A 105 -8.55 13.53 -5.65
C GLY A 105 -8.08 14.27 -4.40
N THR A 106 -8.89 14.21 -3.34
CA THR A 106 -8.53 14.82 -2.06
C THR A 106 -7.20 14.29 -1.52
N LEU A 107 -7.01 12.95 -1.49
CA LEU A 107 -5.76 12.37 -0.98
C LEU A 107 -4.54 12.80 -1.82
N TYR A 108 -4.68 12.95 -3.13
CA TYR A 108 -3.61 13.44 -3.98
C TYR A 108 -3.24 14.91 -3.62
N ASP A 109 -4.22 15.78 -3.45
CA ASP A 109 -4.03 17.19 -3.13
C ASP A 109 -3.37 17.38 -1.75
N LEU A 110 -3.66 16.50 -0.79
CA LEU A 110 -3.06 16.53 0.54
C LEU A 110 -1.54 16.29 0.54
N ALA A 111 -0.96 15.78 -0.54
CA ALA A 111 0.49 15.67 -0.70
C ALA A 111 1.21 17.02 -0.52
N GLY A 112 0.53 18.13 -0.78
CA GLY A 112 1.06 19.49 -0.58
C GLY A 112 1.44 19.79 0.88
N ALA A 113 0.82 19.13 1.85
CA ALA A 113 1.14 19.28 3.27
C ALA A 113 2.37 18.46 3.70
N ILE A 114 2.77 17.47 2.91
CA ILE A 114 3.89 16.57 3.23
C ILE A 114 5.21 17.23 2.81
N PRO A 115 6.27 17.21 3.64
CA PRO A 115 7.58 17.76 3.28
C PRO A 115 8.15 17.15 2.00
N GLU A 116 8.85 17.93 1.21
CA GLU A 116 9.59 17.43 0.06
C GLU A 116 10.70 16.45 0.51
N GLY A 117 11.07 15.54 -0.37
CA GLY A 117 12.13 14.58 -0.15
C GLY A 117 12.13 13.51 -1.24
N GLU A 118 13.26 12.83 -1.36
CA GLU A 118 13.45 11.72 -2.29
C GLU A 118 12.74 10.45 -1.78
N LEU A 119 12.45 9.54 -2.71
CA LEU A 119 11.88 8.24 -2.36
C LEU A 119 12.85 7.46 -1.47
N GLU A 120 12.41 7.15 -0.26
CA GLU A 120 13.18 6.36 0.69
C GLU A 120 13.06 4.86 0.39
N GLU A 121 14.00 4.09 0.93
CA GLU A 121 13.88 2.64 0.97
C GLU A 121 12.55 2.21 1.62
N PHE A 122 11.89 1.21 1.05
CA PHE A 122 10.56 0.79 1.51
C PHE A 122 10.58 0.25 2.93
N SER A 123 9.61 0.69 3.72
CA SER A 123 9.37 0.12 5.05
C SER A 123 8.90 -1.33 4.95
N VAL A 124 9.58 -2.24 5.62
CA VAL A 124 9.21 -3.65 5.70
C VAL A 124 8.35 -3.90 6.92
N ALA A 125 7.05 -4.17 6.68
CA ALA A 125 6.07 -4.49 7.71
C ALA A 125 5.68 -5.97 7.66
N ILE A 126 6.67 -6.83 7.90
CA ILE A 126 6.54 -8.30 7.91
C ILE A 126 6.75 -8.79 9.35
N SER A 127 5.80 -9.58 9.87
CA SER A 127 5.88 -10.13 11.23
C SER A 127 7.23 -10.84 11.47
N PRO A 128 7.79 -10.75 12.69
CA PRO A 128 8.94 -11.55 13.07
C PRO A 128 8.71 -13.06 12.91
N ASP A 129 7.48 -13.54 13.08
CA ASP A 129 7.09 -14.95 13.00
C ASP A 129 6.69 -15.39 11.58
N ALA A 130 6.89 -14.54 10.57
CA ALA A 130 6.55 -14.88 9.19
C ALA A 130 7.45 -16.01 8.67
N LYS A 131 6.85 -16.96 7.95
CA LYS A 131 7.53 -18.15 7.39
C LYS A 131 8.69 -17.78 6.48
N CYS A 132 8.54 -16.73 5.67
CA CYS A 132 9.59 -16.25 4.76
C CYS A 132 10.93 -16.00 5.48
N ARG A 133 10.91 -15.63 6.76
CA ARG A 133 12.14 -15.39 7.54
C ARG A 133 12.93 -16.65 7.86
N SER A 134 12.28 -17.79 7.95
CA SER A 134 12.91 -19.09 8.22
C SER A 134 13.13 -19.91 6.94
N GLU A 135 12.21 -19.79 5.97
CA GLU A 135 12.27 -20.55 4.71
C GLU A 135 13.30 -19.95 3.73
N ASP A 136 13.43 -18.62 3.71
CA ASP A 136 14.45 -17.95 2.91
C ASP A 136 15.69 -17.66 3.76
N LYS A 137 16.73 -18.47 3.58
CA LYS A 137 17.97 -18.39 4.38
C LYS A 137 18.66 -17.02 4.31
N ASN A 138 18.41 -16.25 3.24
CA ASN A 138 19.02 -14.96 3.00
C ASN A 138 18.05 -13.79 3.26
N PHE A 139 16.88 -14.03 3.86
CA PHE A 139 15.81 -13.04 4.02
C PHE A 139 16.31 -11.68 4.54
N SER A 140 17.15 -11.68 5.55
CA SER A 140 17.67 -10.44 6.16
C SER A 140 18.65 -9.66 5.26
N CYS A 141 19.18 -10.29 4.21
CA CYS A 141 20.09 -9.68 3.26
C CYS A 141 19.37 -9.20 1.98
N LEU A 142 18.08 -9.54 1.84
CA LEU A 142 17.28 -9.10 0.70
C LEU A 142 16.93 -7.63 0.83
N ASP A 143 16.85 -6.93 -0.31
CA ASP A 143 16.22 -5.61 -0.35
C ASP A 143 14.71 -5.71 0.01
N PRO A 144 14.04 -4.61 0.40
CA PRO A 144 12.65 -4.63 0.83
C PRO A 144 11.69 -5.24 -0.19
N VAL A 145 11.91 -5.03 -1.49
CA VAL A 145 11.05 -5.58 -2.55
C VAL A 145 11.15 -7.10 -2.56
N GLU A 146 12.36 -7.65 -2.54
CA GLU A 146 12.58 -9.10 -2.48
C GLU A 146 12.10 -9.70 -1.15
N GLN A 147 12.20 -8.98 -0.01
CA GLN A 147 11.59 -9.42 1.25
C GLN A 147 10.07 -9.54 1.13
N TYR A 148 9.39 -8.58 0.47
CA TYR A 148 7.95 -8.69 0.22
C TYR A 148 7.59 -9.79 -0.78
N ARG A 149 8.41 -10.04 -1.81
CA ARG A 149 8.24 -11.17 -2.73
C ARG A 149 8.41 -12.51 -2.02
N SER A 150 9.42 -12.64 -1.17
CA SER A 150 9.60 -13.81 -0.30
C SER A 150 8.39 -14.01 0.60
N TYR A 151 7.88 -12.94 1.23
CA TYR A 151 6.66 -12.99 2.03
C TYR A 151 5.43 -13.47 1.24
N TYR A 152 5.31 -13.07 -0.02
CA TYR A 152 4.25 -13.57 -0.89
C TYR A 152 4.40 -15.06 -1.20
N ARG A 153 5.62 -15.52 -1.48
CA ARG A 153 5.90 -16.93 -1.79
C ARG A 153 5.58 -17.85 -0.62
N HIS A 154 5.98 -17.48 0.59
CA HIS A 154 5.93 -18.36 1.75
C HIS A 154 4.71 -18.16 2.66
N ASP A 155 4.20 -16.95 2.78
CA ASP A 155 3.14 -16.60 3.74
C ASP A 155 1.80 -16.27 3.08
N LYS A 156 1.77 -15.91 1.78
CA LYS A 156 0.55 -15.55 1.06
C LYS A 156 0.11 -16.65 0.08
N THR A 157 0.31 -17.90 0.43
CA THR A 157 -0.04 -19.09 -0.36
C THR A 157 -1.54 -19.21 -0.68
N PHE A 158 -2.40 -18.52 0.07
CA PHE A 158 -3.83 -18.41 -0.19
C PHE A 158 -4.16 -17.45 -1.35
N GLY A 159 -3.19 -16.68 -1.84
CA GLY A 159 -3.38 -15.67 -2.88
C GLY A 159 -3.97 -16.27 -4.16
N ARG A 160 -4.96 -15.59 -4.70
CA ARG A 160 -5.58 -15.92 -5.99
C ARG A 160 -5.52 -14.71 -6.90
N TRP A 161 -5.41 -14.93 -8.19
CA TRP A 161 -5.32 -13.88 -9.21
C TRP A 161 -6.29 -14.17 -10.35
N LYS A 162 -7.29 -13.31 -10.53
CA LYS A 162 -8.11 -13.31 -11.75
C LYS A 162 -7.32 -12.83 -12.97
N LYS A 163 -6.36 -11.91 -12.73
CA LYS A 163 -5.46 -11.33 -13.73
C LYS A 163 -4.09 -11.04 -13.11
N ASN A 164 -3.09 -10.90 -13.96
CA ASN A 164 -1.79 -10.32 -13.63
C ASN A 164 -1.03 -11.06 -12.51
N LYS A 165 -1.16 -12.40 -12.44
CA LYS A 165 -0.30 -13.19 -11.55
C LYS A 165 1.16 -12.96 -11.96
N PRO A 166 2.04 -12.54 -11.04
CA PRO A 166 3.43 -12.24 -11.38
C PRO A 166 4.22 -13.52 -11.67
N GLU A 167 5.12 -13.44 -12.66
CA GLU A 167 5.95 -14.57 -13.07
C GLU A 167 6.89 -15.05 -11.95
N TRP A 168 7.46 -14.11 -11.17
CA TRP A 168 8.36 -14.44 -10.06
C TRP A 168 7.70 -15.26 -8.93
N LEU A 169 6.37 -15.39 -8.92
CA LEU A 169 5.63 -16.23 -7.96
C LEU A 169 5.55 -17.70 -8.41
N THR A 170 5.84 -18.01 -9.68
CA THR A 170 5.71 -19.35 -10.26
C THR A 170 7.03 -20.14 -10.29
N VAL A 171 8.12 -19.51 -9.88
CA VAL A 171 9.46 -20.14 -9.89
C VAL A 171 9.71 -20.73 -8.50
N TYR A 172 9.25 -21.98 -8.29
CA TYR A 172 9.86 -23.00 -7.40
C TYR A 172 9.04 -24.29 -7.46
#